data_0c5321fab0e60c5d8d491f6a4070a2bb
#
_entry.id   0c5321fab0e60c5d8d491f6a4070a2bb
#
_cell.length_a   1.000
_cell.length_b   1.000
_cell.length_c   1.000
_cell.angle_alpha   90.00
_cell.angle_beta   90.00
_cell.angle_gamma   90.00
#
_symmetry.space_group_name_H-M   'P 1'
#
loop_
_entity.id
_entity.type
_entity.pdbx_description
1 polymer ?
#
loop_
_entity_poly.entity_id
_entity_poly.type
_entity_poly.pdbx_seq_one_letter_code
_entity_poly.pdbx_strand_id
1 'polypeptide(L)'
;VHTRKIPLAADVVLETIAKGTPGMAGADLANLVNEAALLAARRNKSLVEMQDFEDAKDKVMLGVERKSLVLSEEERRLTAYHEAGHSVVSMKTVGSDPIHKVTIVPRGRALGLMMSLPDKDRYGQTKEWLIGRLAIAFGGRVAEELIFGANKVTTGAGSDIEQATAIARRMVTQFGMSEKIGMMAIGDREQEIFLGREFGQRREVSERTAQIVDDEVKHFLDEAHEGARTILNENRLLLDQIAAALLERETIDREDIDLLAQGKPLPPMAPSSPPPVAPAAVLPKNDQAPQRTPILGAPPAEPMGA
;
A
#
# COMPACT_ATOMS: atom_id res chain seq x y z
N VAL A 1 -14.19 21.78 -4.46
CA VAL A 1 -15.55 21.66 -3.87
C VAL A 1 -15.41 21.32 -2.37
N HIS A 2 -14.77 20.21 -2.01
CA HIS A 2 -14.74 19.67 -0.64
C HIS A 2 -13.91 20.50 0.35
N THR A 3 -12.97 21.33 -0.12
CA THR A 3 -12.09 22.18 0.71
C THR A 3 -12.69 23.53 1.09
N ARG A 4 -13.89 23.91 0.56
CA ARG A 4 -14.48 25.25 0.74
C ARG A 4 -14.76 25.65 2.18
N LYS A 5 -14.91 24.66 3.09
CA LYS A 5 -15.33 24.90 4.49
C LYS A 5 -14.18 24.73 5.48
N ILE A 6 -12.98 24.42 5.02
CA ILE A 6 -11.83 24.23 5.89
C ILE A 6 -10.78 25.32 5.64
N PRO A 7 -10.12 25.84 6.67
CA PRO A 7 -9.06 26.81 6.55
C PRO A 7 -7.78 26.14 6.05
N LEU A 8 -7.29 26.52 4.87
CA LEU A 8 -6.08 25.99 4.27
C LEU A 8 -4.89 26.92 4.51
N ALA A 9 -3.72 26.33 4.75
CA ALA A 9 -2.45 27.05 4.77
C ALA A 9 -2.01 27.41 3.32
N ALA A 10 -1.06 28.33 3.22
CA ALA A 10 -0.61 28.85 1.92
C ALA A 10 0.22 27.83 1.10
N ASP A 11 0.76 26.79 1.75
CA ASP A 11 1.52 25.71 1.14
C ASP A 11 0.66 24.64 0.43
N VAL A 12 -0.67 24.68 0.63
CA VAL A 12 -1.58 23.68 0.08
C VAL A 12 -1.81 23.89 -1.41
N VAL A 13 -1.32 22.95 -2.21
CA VAL A 13 -1.52 22.91 -3.66
C VAL A 13 -2.55 21.83 -4.01
N LEU A 14 -3.80 22.26 -4.22
CA LEU A 14 -4.92 21.34 -4.50
C LEU A 14 -4.71 20.50 -5.77
N GLU A 15 -3.99 21.01 -6.76
CA GLU A 15 -3.66 20.28 -7.99
C GLU A 15 -2.75 19.07 -7.70
N THR A 16 -1.78 19.24 -6.82
CA THR A 16 -0.88 18.14 -6.39
C THR A 16 -1.67 17.06 -5.66
N ILE A 17 -2.61 17.46 -4.78
CA ILE A 17 -3.48 16.52 -4.08
C ILE A 17 -4.36 15.75 -5.08
N ALA A 18 -4.94 16.43 -6.07
CA ALA A 18 -5.78 15.81 -7.09
C ALA A 18 -4.98 14.81 -7.96
N LYS A 19 -3.77 15.15 -8.37
CA LYS A 19 -2.86 14.23 -9.09
C LYS A 19 -2.46 13.04 -8.25
N GLY A 20 -2.30 13.20 -6.94
CA GLY A 20 -1.93 12.15 -5.99
C GLY A 20 -3.09 11.24 -5.56
N THR A 21 -4.31 11.42 -6.10
CA THR A 21 -5.50 10.66 -5.72
C THR A 21 -6.22 10.02 -6.92
N PRO A 22 -5.50 9.27 -7.80
CA PRO A 22 -6.12 8.64 -8.96
C PRO A 22 -7.17 7.62 -8.52
N GLY A 23 -8.30 7.58 -9.24
CA GLY A 23 -9.39 6.63 -8.98
C GLY A 23 -10.32 6.99 -7.81
N MET A 24 -10.04 8.06 -7.04
CA MET A 24 -10.93 8.50 -5.97
C MET A 24 -12.19 9.17 -6.52
N ALA A 25 -13.35 8.73 -6.04
CA ALA A 25 -14.63 9.37 -6.29
C ALA A 25 -14.83 10.60 -5.37
N GLY A 26 -15.90 11.38 -5.62
CA GLY A 26 -16.19 12.57 -4.80
C GLY A 26 -16.32 12.29 -3.30
N ALA A 27 -16.86 11.12 -2.94
CA ALA A 27 -16.98 10.71 -1.53
C ALA A 27 -15.60 10.44 -0.89
N ASP A 28 -14.68 9.80 -1.64
CA ASP A 28 -13.33 9.51 -1.17
C ASP A 28 -12.53 10.80 -0.96
N LEU A 29 -12.66 11.75 -1.90
CA LEU A 29 -12.05 13.08 -1.78
C LEU A 29 -12.62 13.87 -0.60
N ALA A 30 -13.93 13.78 -0.33
CA ALA A 30 -14.54 14.40 0.84
C ALA A 30 -14.00 13.78 2.14
N ASN A 31 -13.83 12.44 2.17
CA ASN A 31 -13.23 11.73 3.30
C ASN A 31 -11.76 12.14 3.50
N LEU A 32 -10.97 12.23 2.43
CA LEU A 32 -9.58 12.69 2.47
C LEU A 32 -9.46 14.09 3.12
N VAL A 33 -10.30 15.03 2.67
CA VAL A 33 -10.34 16.40 3.20
C VAL A 33 -10.71 16.42 4.68
N ASN A 34 -11.70 15.61 5.08
CA ASN A 34 -12.10 15.46 6.49
C ASN A 34 -10.98 14.88 7.34
N GLU A 35 -10.29 13.84 6.87
CA GLU A 35 -9.15 13.24 7.56
C GLU A 35 -7.99 14.21 7.72
N ALA A 36 -7.67 15.01 6.69
CA ALA A 36 -6.65 16.06 6.79
C ALA A 36 -7.00 17.11 7.86
N ALA A 37 -8.26 17.54 7.91
CA ALA A 37 -8.72 18.48 8.93
C ALA A 37 -8.66 17.87 10.36
N LEU A 38 -8.99 16.60 10.50
CA LEU A 38 -8.88 15.89 11.79
C LEU A 38 -7.40 15.74 12.23
N LEU A 39 -6.49 15.48 11.31
CA LEU A 39 -5.05 15.41 11.60
C LEU A 39 -4.50 16.77 12.03
N ALA A 40 -4.84 17.86 11.33
CA ALA A 40 -4.47 19.22 11.71
C ALA A 40 -5.01 19.56 13.11
N ALA A 41 -6.27 19.25 13.38
CA ALA A 41 -6.88 19.46 14.71
C ALA A 41 -6.16 18.68 15.83
N ARG A 42 -5.80 17.42 15.59
CA ARG A 42 -5.00 16.61 16.55
C ARG A 42 -3.61 17.20 16.83
N ARG A 43 -3.06 17.93 15.87
CA ARG A 43 -1.76 18.64 15.99
C ARG A 43 -1.93 20.05 16.55
N ASN A 44 -3.14 20.43 16.99
CA ASN A 44 -3.49 21.76 17.49
C ASN A 44 -3.20 22.89 16.49
N LYS A 45 -3.30 22.61 15.19
CA LYS A 45 -3.15 23.58 14.12
C LYS A 45 -4.47 24.29 13.83
N SER A 46 -4.42 25.58 13.49
CA SER A 46 -5.57 26.38 13.07
C SER A 46 -5.83 26.32 11.56
N LEU A 47 -4.84 25.90 10.78
CA LEU A 47 -4.87 25.74 9.33
C LEU A 47 -4.48 24.32 8.96
N VAL A 48 -5.06 23.80 7.88
CA VAL A 48 -4.67 22.50 7.31
C VAL A 48 -3.53 22.74 6.33
N GLU A 49 -2.38 22.12 6.59
CA GLU A 49 -1.16 22.22 5.78
C GLU A 49 -1.07 21.10 4.74
N MET A 50 -0.16 21.21 3.77
CA MET A 50 0.05 20.17 2.76
C MET A 50 0.42 18.83 3.37
N GLN A 51 1.24 18.84 4.45
CA GLN A 51 1.62 17.63 5.18
C GLN A 51 0.42 16.89 5.79
N ASP A 52 -0.60 17.62 6.25
CA ASP A 52 -1.81 16.99 6.80
C ASP A 52 -2.61 16.27 5.70
N PHE A 53 -2.59 16.78 4.46
CA PHE A 53 -3.16 16.11 3.30
C PHE A 53 -2.37 14.87 2.88
N GLU A 54 -1.03 14.93 2.91
CA GLU A 54 -0.18 13.77 2.61
C GLU A 54 -0.41 12.64 3.62
N ASP A 55 -0.43 12.97 4.91
CA ASP A 55 -0.70 11.99 5.96
C ASP A 55 -2.13 11.42 5.90
N ALA A 56 -3.11 12.26 5.53
CA ALA A 56 -4.49 11.83 5.31
C ALA A 56 -4.60 10.90 4.10
N LYS A 57 -3.90 11.21 3.02
CA LYS A 57 -3.82 10.36 1.82
C LYS A 57 -3.25 8.99 2.17
N ASP A 58 -2.14 8.96 2.90
CA ASP A 58 -1.56 7.72 3.40
C ASP A 58 -2.56 6.92 4.23
N LYS A 59 -3.25 7.58 5.15
CA LYS A 59 -4.25 6.92 6.01
C LYS A 59 -5.43 6.35 5.21
N VAL A 60 -5.94 7.09 4.23
CA VAL A 60 -7.10 6.68 3.42
C VAL A 60 -6.73 5.58 2.43
N MET A 61 -5.57 5.68 1.77
CA MET A 61 -5.14 4.74 0.75
C MET A 61 -4.48 3.48 1.32
N LEU A 62 -3.67 3.63 2.37
CA LEU A 62 -2.82 2.55 2.91
C LEU A 62 -3.31 2.01 4.26
N GLY A 63 -4.26 2.71 4.88
CA GLY A 63 -4.75 2.38 6.22
C GLY A 63 -3.96 3.07 7.34
N VAL A 64 -4.41 2.81 8.57
CA VAL A 64 -3.82 3.41 9.77
C VAL A 64 -2.45 2.82 10.05
N GLU A 65 -1.51 3.68 10.41
CA GLU A 65 -0.18 3.28 10.87
C GLU A 65 -0.26 2.40 12.13
N ARG A 66 0.45 1.28 12.13
CA ARG A 66 0.46 0.31 13.25
C ARG A 66 1.60 0.62 14.23
N LYS A 67 1.48 1.71 14.98
CA LYS A 67 2.49 2.17 15.96
C LYS A 67 2.80 1.17 17.07
N SER A 68 1.91 0.24 17.34
CA SER A 68 2.10 -0.80 18.35
C SER A 68 2.87 -2.04 17.85
N LEU A 69 3.12 -2.13 16.54
CA LEU A 69 3.89 -3.24 15.96
C LEU A 69 5.38 -2.92 16.06
N VAL A 70 6.08 -3.63 16.93
CA VAL A 70 7.53 -3.55 17.04
C VAL A 70 8.12 -4.66 16.19
N LEU A 71 8.67 -4.30 15.03
CA LEU A 71 9.42 -5.21 14.17
C LEU A 71 10.81 -5.46 14.76
N SER A 72 11.29 -6.70 14.67
CA SER A 72 12.70 -7.00 14.93
C SER A 72 13.62 -6.33 13.90
N GLU A 73 14.88 -6.11 14.24
CA GLU A 73 15.85 -5.55 13.29
C GLU A 73 16.00 -6.42 12.03
N GLU A 74 15.86 -7.73 12.17
CA GLU A 74 15.89 -8.66 11.04
C GLU A 74 14.69 -8.46 10.12
N GLU A 75 13.48 -8.32 10.67
CA GLU A 75 12.26 -8.04 9.91
C GLU A 75 12.30 -6.65 9.26
N ARG A 76 12.80 -5.62 9.97
CA ARG A 76 12.98 -4.28 9.40
C ARG A 76 13.94 -4.31 8.20
N ARG A 77 15.07 -5.00 8.35
CA ARG A 77 16.04 -5.15 7.28
C ARG A 77 15.48 -5.90 6.09
N LEU A 78 14.74 -6.97 6.35
CA LEU A 78 14.09 -7.76 5.30
C LEU A 78 13.07 -6.92 4.53
N THR A 79 12.19 -6.19 5.23
CA THR A 79 11.23 -5.28 4.62
C THR A 79 11.92 -4.18 3.81
N ALA A 80 13.01 -3.60 4.33
CA ALA A 80 13.75 -2.55 3.62
C ALA A 80 14.33 -3.05 2.29
N TYR A 81 14.89 -4.24 2.26
CA TYR A 81 15.39 -4.83 0.99
C TYR A 81 14.26 -5.24 0.06
N HIS A 82 13.14 -5.71 0.59
CA HIS A 82 11.95 -6.03 -0.19
C HIS A 82 11.44 -4.80 -0.94
N GLU A 83 11.18 -3.70 -0.23
CA GLU A 83 10.70 -2.45 -0.84
C GLU A 83 11.75 -1.79 -1.74
N ALA A 84 13.04 -1.88 -1.38
CA ALA A 84 14.11 -1.43 -2.24
C ALA A 84 14.19 -2.24 -3.54
N GLY A 85 13.90 -3.54 -3.48
CA GLY A 85 13.81 -4.42 -4.65
C GLY A 85 12.76 -3.96 -5.65
N HIS A 86 11.55 -3.72 -5.20
CA HIS A 86 10.47 -3.14 -6.01
C HIS A 86 10.89 -1.80 -6.61
N SER A 87 11.55 -0.96 -5.81
CA SER A 87 11.98 0.38 -6.22
C SER A 87 13.02 0.33 -7.34
N VAL A 88 14.08 -0.46 -7.18
CA VAL A 88 15.14 -0.57 -8.19
C VAL A 88 14.59 -1.14 -9.49
N VAL A 89 13.78 -2.21 -9.43
CA VAL A 89 13.17 -2.78 -10.63
C VAL A 89 12.25 -1.78 -11.32
N SER A 90 11.44 -1.04 -10.56
CA SER A 90 10.57 0.02 -11.10
C SER A 90 11.36 1.11 -11.82
N MET A 91 12.43 1.61 -11.21
CA MET A 91 13.29 2.67 -11.79
C MET A 91 13.99 2.24 -13.10
N LYS A 92 14.30 0.95 -13.24
CA LYS A 92 15.01 0.41 -14.41
C LYS A 92 14.07 -0.16 -15.46
N THR A 93 12.79 -0.28 -15.17
CA THR A 93 11.78 -0.75 -16.12
C THR A 93 11.30 0.39 -17.01
N VAL A 94 11.44 0.22 -18.31
CA VAL A 94 11.01 1.23 -19.30
C VAL A 94 9.50 1.43 -19.24
N GLY A 95 9.09 2.68 -19.18
CA GLY A 95 7.65 3.06 -19.15
C GLY A 95 6.94 2.79 -17.82
N SER A 96 7.66 2.43 -16.75
CA SER A 96 7.08 2.34 -15.42
C SER A 96 6.63 3.71 -14.92
N ASP A 97 5.64 3.72 -14.04
CA ASP A 97 5.19 4.96 -13.40
C ASP A 97 6.25 5.40 -12.37
N PRO A 98 6.49 6.72 -12.24
CA PRO A 98 7.48 7.24 -11.29
C PRO A 98 7.12 6.86 -9.85
N ILE A 99 8.13 6.54 -9.08
CA ILE A 99 7.96 6.24 -7.66
C ILE A 99 7.62 7.56 -6.95
N HIS A 100 6.57 7.54 -6.17
CA HIS A 100 6.15 8.66 -5.33
C HIS A 100 6.76 8.58 -3.93
N LYS A 101 6.70 7.40 -3.33
CA LYS A 101 7.13 7.16 -1.95
C LYS A 101 7.46 5.69 -1.73
N VAL A 102 8.44 5.42 -0.89
CA VAL A 102 8.75 4.08 -0.38
C VAL A 102 8.82 4.15 1.14
N THR A 103 8.21 3.20 1.83
CA THR A 103 8.18 3.20 3.30
C THR A 103 8.24 1.79 3.86
N ILE A 104 8.87 1.64 5.01
CA ILE A 104 8.86 0.43 5.83
C ILE A 104 8.05 0.61 7.12
N VAL A 105 7.27 1.68 7.20
CA VAL A 105 6.33 1.90 8.29
C VAL A 105 5.11 1.02 8.09
N PRO A 106 4.80 0.09 9.03
CA PRO A 106 3.69 -0.84 8.86
C PRO A 106 2.34 -0.11 8.84
N ARG A 107 1.52 -0.41 7.81
CA ARG A 107 0.16 0.13 7.66
C ARG A 107 -0.81 -0.97 7.26
N GLY A 108 -1.96 -1.03 7.88
CA GLY A 108 -2.96 -2.06 7.58
C GLY A 108 -2.37 -3.48 7.71
N ARG A 109 -2.30 -4.21 6.61
CA ARG A 109 -1.68 -5.56 6.53
C ARG A 109 -0.27 -5.55 5.98
N ALA A 110 0.19 -4.45 5.38
CA ALA A 110 1.51 -4.33 4.79
C ALA A 110 2.55 -3.91 5.84
N LEU A 111 3.74 -4.49 5.77
CA LEU A 111 4.90 -4.13 6.60
C LEU A 111 5.69 -2.98 5.96
N GLY A 112 5.63 -2.86 4.64
CA GLY A 112 6.20 -1.78 3.85
C GLY A 112 5.35 -1.52 2.61
N LEU A 113 5.74 -0.54 1.82
CA LEU A 113 5.08 -0.21 0.56
C LEU A 113 5.98 0.62 -0.34
N MET A 114 6.04 0.27 -1.61
CA MET A 114 6.49 1.12 -2.71
C MET A 114 5.27 1.64 -3.47
N MET A 115 5.06 2.96 -3.47
CA MET A 115 3.96 3.61 -4.18
C MET A 115 4.47 4.33 -5.42
N SER A 116 3.88 4.02 -6.57
CA SER A 116 4.07 4.76 -7.82
C SER A 116 2.80 5.50 -8.18
N LEU A 117 2.94 6.69 -8.75
CA LEU A 117 1.82 7.48 -9.25
C LEU A 117 2.04 7.80 -10.73
N PRO A 118 1.03 7.58 -11.58
CA PRO A 118 1.14 7.87 -13.00
C PRO A 118 1.22 9.39 -13.24
N ASP A 119 2.18 9.82 -14.05
CA ASP A 119 2.29 11.23 -14.47
C ASP A 119 1.17 11.64 -15.44
N LYS A 120 0.53 10.67 -16.11
CA LYS A 120 -0.52 10.90 -17.12
C LYS A 120 -1.58 9.82 -17.03
N ASP A 121 -2.82 10.18 -17.38
CA ASP A 121 -3.89 9.20 -17.55
C ASP A 121 -3.54 8.19 -18.65
N ARG A 122 -3.72 6.91 -18.34
CA ARG A 122 -3.38 5.81 -19.23
C ARG A 122 -4.64 4.99 -19.54
N TYR A 123 -5.12 5.06 -20.78
CA TYR A 123 -6.33 4.35 -21.22
C TYR A 123 -6.05 2.93 -21.72
N GLY A 124 -4.80 2.65 -22.15
CA GLY A 124 -4.38 1.33 -22.62
C GLY A 124 -3.05 0.92 -22.03
N GLN A 125 -2.85 -0.37 -21.87
CA GLN A 125 -1.62 -0.96 -21.34
C GLN A 125 -0.99 -1.84 -22.42
N THR A 126 0.27 -1.58 -22.77
CA THR A 126 1.01 -2.37 -23.75
C THR A 126 1.51 -3.68 -23.12
N LYS A 127 1.82 -4.69 -23.96
CA LYS A 127 2.44 -5.93 -23.50
C LYS A 127 3.76 -5.66 -22.75
N GLU A 128 4.59 -4.77 -23.27
CA GLU A 128 5.85 -4.38 -22.64
C GLU A 128 5.64 -3.79 -21.23
N TRP A 129 4.66 -2.90 -21.10
CA TRP A 129 4.32 -2.30 -19.80
C TRP A 129 3.84 -3.36 -18.79
N LEU A 130 2.99 -4.32 -19.24
CA LEU A 130 2.51 -5.40 -18.37
C LEU A 130 3.65 -6.33 -17.94
N ILE A 131 4.57 -6.70 -18.85
CA ILE A 131 5.77 -7.47 -18.49
C ILE A 131 6.60 -6.72 -17.44
N GLY A 132 6.79 -5.40 -17.64
CA GLY A 132 7.47 -4.55 -16.66
C GLY A 132 6.78 -4.58 -15.28
N ARG A 133 5.45 -4.53 -15.27
CA ARG A 133 4.66 -4.65 -14.00
C ARG A 133 4.86 -6.00 -13.32
N LEU A 134 4.95 -7.09 -14.08
CA LEU A 134 5.27 -8.41 -13.51
C LEU A 134 6.67 -8.41 -12.88
N ALA A 135 7.66 -7.86 -13.57
CA ALA A 135 9.04 -7.78 -13.06
C ALA A 135 9.11 -6.93 -11.77
N ILE A 136 8.40 -5.79 -11.73
CA ILE A 136 8.32 -4.95 -10.53
C ILE A 136 7.71 -5.74 -9.36
N ALA A 137 6.64 -6.49 -9.59
CA ALA A 137 6.01 -7.32 -8.55
C ALA A 137 6.98 -8.37 -7.98
N PHE A 138 7.89 -8.91 -8.77
CA PHE A 138 8.91 -9.84 -8.29
C PHE A 138 10.12 -9.16 -7.63
N GLY A 139 10.26 -7.84 -7.73
CA GLY A 139 11.41 -7.08 -7.21
C GLY A 139 11.69 -7.37 -5.74
N GLY A 140 10.67 -7.36 -4.89
CA GLY A 140 10.80 -7.65 -3.45
C GLY A 140 11.28 -9.08 -3.19
N ARG A 141 10.64 -10.08 -3.80
CA ARG A 141 11.01 -11.49 -3.65
C ARG A 141 12.45 -11.74 -4.10
N VAL A 142 12.84 -11.23 -5.25
CA VAL A 142 14.19 -11.42 -5.80
C VAL A 142 15.23 -10.72 -4.93
N ALA A 143 14.92 -9.54 -4.36
CA ALA A 143 15.81 -8.89 -3.41
C ALA A 143 16.01 -9.75 -2.14
N GLU A 144 14.95 -10.35 -1.59
CA GLU A 144 15.08 -11.30 -0.48
C GLU A 144 16.00 -12.48 -0.84
N GLU A 145 15.82 -13.09 -2.01
CA GLU A 145 16.64 -14.22 -2.47
C GLU A 145 18.11 -13.85 -2.61
N LEU A 146 18.43 -12.68 -3.18
CA LEU A 146 19.79 -12.22 -3.42
C LEU A 146 20.53 -11.84 -2.14
N ILE A 147 19.81 -11.30 -1.13
CA ILE A 147 20.42 -10.78 0.09
C ILE A 147 20.48 -11.82 1.20
N PHE A 148 19.41 -12.58 1.39
CA PHE A 148 19.26 -13.50 2.51
C PHE A 148 19.37 -14.98 2.09
N GLY A 149 19.29 -15.24 0.79
CA GLY A 149 19.32 -16.60 0.21
C GLY A 149 17.92 -17.22 0.10
N ALA A 150 17.78 -18.15 -0.84
CA ALA A 150 16.49 -18.76 -1.19
C ALA A 150 15.76 -19.46 -0.02
N ASN A 151 16.48 -19.90 1.00
CA ASN A 151 15.89 -20.57 2.18
C ASN A 151 15.35 -19.59 3.24
N LYS A 152 15.63 -18.28 3.09
CA LYS A 152 15.21 -17.24 4.03
C LYS A 152 14.19 -16.27 3.44
N VAL A 153 13.63 -16.59 2.28
CA VAL A 153 12.53 -15.83 1.70
C VAL A 153 11.28 -15.95 2.55
N THR A 154 10.49 -14.87 2.58
CA THR A 154 9.33 -14.79 3.47
C THR A 154 8.00 -14.92 2.72
N THR A 155 6.92 -14.98 3.48
CA THR A 155 5.55 -14.92 2.94
C THR A 155 5.16 -13.49 2.51
N GLY A 156 6.01 -12.50 2.72
CA GLY A 156 5.74 -11.09 2.41
C GLY A 156 5.36 -10.85 0.96
N ALA A 157 6.04 -11.53 0.03
CA ALA A 157 5.74 -11.44 -1.40
C ALA A 157 4.44 -12.14 -1.85
N GLY A 158 3.62 -12.67 -0.93
CA GLY A 158 2.41 -13.43 -1.29
C GLY A 158 1.42 -12.63 -2.13
N SER A 159 1.15 -11.37 -1.77
CA SER A 159 0.26 -10.49 -2.52
C SER A 159 0.83 -10.09 -3.88
N ASP A 160 2.15 -9.91 -3.99
CA ASP A 160 2.83 -9.56 -5.24
C ASP A 160 2.75 -10.70 -6.25
N ILE A 161 2.98 -11.93 -5.77
CA ILE A 161 2.84 -13.14 -6.58
C ILE A 161 1.41 -13.33 -7.05
N GLU A 162 0.43 -13.12 -6.18
CA GLU A 162 -1.00 -13.21 -6.52
C GLU A 162 -1.37 -12.18 -7.59
N GLN A 163 -0.96 -10.93 -7.41
CA GLN A 163 -1.20 -9.85 -8.37
C GLN A 163 -0.51 -10.12 -9.71
N ALA A 164 0.76 -10.54 -9.69
CA ALA A 164 1.50 -10.90 -10.90
C ALA A 164 0.80 -12.04 -11.66
N THR A 165 0.38 -13.09 -10.95
CA THR A 165 -0.33 -14.22 -11.53
C THR A 165 -1.66 -13.79 -12.18
N ALA A 166 -2.42 -12.91 -11.53
CA ALA A 166 -3.66 -12.39 -12.08
C ALA A 166 -3.43 -11.58 -13.36
N ILE A 167 -2.38 -10.73 -13.40
CA ILE A 167 -2.00 -9.96 -14.60
C ILE A 167 -1.59 -10.92 -15.73
N ALA A 168 -0.65 -11.84 -15.48
CA ALA A 168 -0.17 -12.80 -16.47
C ALA A 168 -1.31 -13.64 -17.05
N ARG A 169 -2.24 -14.11 -16.21
CA ARG A 169 -3.42 -14.85 -16.66
C ARG A 169 -4.28 -14.03 -17.60
N ARG A 170 -4.54 -12.74 -17.29
CA ARG A 170 -5.29 -11.85 -18.18
C ARG A 170 -4.56 -11.58 -19.50
N MET A 171 -3.25 -11.45 -19.48
CA MET A 171 -2.44 -11.29 -20.70
C MET A 171 -2.64 -12.49 -21.65
N VAL A 172 -2.68 -13.70 -21.09
CA VAL A 172 -2.85 -14.95 -21.87
C VAL A 172 -4.30 -15.14 -22.29
N THR A 173 -5.26 -14.94 -21.37
CA THR A 173 -6.65 -15.37 -21.58
C THR A 173 -7.58 -14.29 -22.14
N GLN A 174 -7.26 -13.01 -21.94
CA GLN A 174 -8.19 -11.91 -22.29
C GLN A 174 -7.59 -10.93 -23.32
N PHE A 175 -6.27 -10.71 -23.28
CA PHE A 175 -5.65 -9.65 -24.09
C PHE A 175 -4.98 -10.15 -25.37
N GLY A 176 -4.98 -11.47 -25.62
CA GLY A 176 -4.37 -12.05 -26.82
C GLY A 176 -2.87 -11.82 -26.91
N MET A 177 -2.17 -11.74 -25.76
CA MET A 177 -0.73 -11.41 -25.69
C MET A 177 0.17 -12.65 -25.67
N SER A 178 -0.39 -13.87 -25.68
CA SER A 178 0.34 -15.13 -25.84
C SER A 178 0.32 -15.57 -27.30
N GLU A 179 1.48 -15.94 -27.86
CA GLU A 179 1.57 -16.47 -29.23
C GLU A 179 0.95 -17.86 -29.35
N LYS A 180 1.03 -18.70 -28.31
CA LYS A 180 0.50 -20.07 -28.33
C LYS A 180 -1.02 -20.12 -28.23
N ILE A 181 -1.62 -19.17 -27.56
CA ILE A 181 -3.08 -19.03 -27.45
C ILE A 181 -3.63 -18.20 -28.62
N GLY A 182 -2.88 -17.17 -29.05
CA GLY A 182 -3.31 -16.27 -30.12
C GLY A 182 -4.45 -15.32 -29.68
N MET A 183 -5.22 -14.86 -30.67
CA MET A 183 -6.30 -13.89 -30.48
C MET A 183 -7.62 -14.58 -30.06
N MET A 184 -7.56 -15.37 -29.00
CA MET A 184 -8.71 -16.08 -28.45
C MET A 184 -8.95 -15.64 -27.00
N ALA A 185 -10.17 -15.20 -26.70
CA ALA A 185 -10.55 -14.95 -25.32
C ALA A 185 -10.94 -16.28 -24.65
N ILE A 186 -10.26 -16.60 -23.57
CA ILE A 186 -10.48 -17.78 -22.75
C ILE A 186 -10.88 -17.28 -21.35
N GLY A 187 -12.08 -17.55 -20.93
CA GLY A 187 -12.52 -17.17 -19.58
C GLY A 187 -13.93 -17.62 -19.33
N ASP A 188 -14.20 -17.95 -18.09
CA ASP A 188 -15.56 -18.02 -17.63
C ASP A 188 -16.16 -16.62 -17.81
N ARG A 189 -17.16 -16.48 -18.68
CA ARG A 189 -18.06 -15.33 -18.54
C ARG A 189 -18.57 -15.41 -17.12
N GLU A 190 -18.35 -14.36 -16.33
CA GLU A 190 -19.04 -14.18 -15.06
C GLU A 190 -20.55 -14.31 -15.38
N GLN A 191 -21.07 -15.53 -15.31
CA GLN A 191 -22.50 -15.72 -15.28
C GLN A 191 -22.91 -15.17 -13.93
N GLU A 192 -23.63 -14.06 -13.96
CA GLU A 192 -24.35 -13.54 -12.80
C GLU A 192 -24.95 -14.75 -12.08
N ILE A 193 -24.52 -14.97 -10.85
CA ILE A 193 -25.03 -16.05 -9.99
C ILE A 193 -26.49 -15.73 -9.72
N PHE A 194 -27.37 -16.21 -10.60
CA PHE A 194 -28.81 -16.21 -10.35
C PHE A 194 -29.07 -17.29 -9.30
N LEU A 195 -29.36 -16.83 -8.08
CA LEU A 195 -29.69 -17.65 -6.92
C LEU A 195 -30.61 -18.80 -7.32
N GLY A 196 -30.12 -20.05 -7.32
CA GLY A 196 -30.94 -21.23 -7.32
C GLY A 196 -30.60 -22.40 -8.26
N ARG A 197 -29.51 -22.34 -9.05
CA ARG A 197 -29.09 -23.49 -9.88
C ARG A 197 -27.58 -23.64 -9.88
N GLU A 198 -27.06 -24.60 -9.13
CA GLU A 198 -25.74 -25.17 -9.32
C GLU A 198 -25.68 -25.88 -10.68
N PHE A 199 -25.40 -25.14 -11.75
CA PHE A 199 -24.89 -25.75 -12.96
C PHE A 199 -23.40 -25.95 -12.76
N GLY A 200 -22.96 -27.20 -12.73
CA GLY A 200 -21.54 -27.53 -12.67
C GLY A 200 -20.78 -26.70 -13.69
N GLN A 201 -19.68 -26.07 -13.24
CA GLN A 201 -18.78 -25.28 -14.08
C GLN A 201 -18.37 -26.11 -15.29
N ARG A 202 -19.03 -25.90 -16.43
CA ARG A 202 -18.60 -26.47 -17.69
C ARG A 202 -17.36 -25.67 -18.09
N ARG A 203 -16.19 -26.27 -17.96
CA ARG A 203 -14.96 -25.68 -18.53
C ARG A 203 -15.23 -25.48 -20.02
N GLU A 204 -15.26 -24.24 -20.48
CA GLU A 204 -15.48 -23.87 -21.88
C GLU A 204 -14.32 -24.26 -22.80
N VAL A 205 -13.20 -24.73 -22.22
CA VAL A 205 -11.97 -25.08 -22.95
C VAL A 205 -11.56 -26.54 -22.69
N SER A 206 -10.90 -27.14 -23.67
CA SER A 206 -10.33 -28.49 -23.54
C SER A 206 -9.20 -28.49 -22.48
N GLU A 207 -8.95 -29.64 -21.85
CA GLU A 207 -7.82 -29.83 -20.92
C GLU A 207 -6.49 -29.42 -21.55
N ARG A 208 -6.28 -29.69 -22.85
CA ARG A 208 -5.09 -29.29 -23.58
C ARG A 208 -4.95 -27.76 -23.62
N THR A 209 -6.03 -27.04 -23.89
CA THR A 209 -6.01 -25.58 -23.92
C THR A 209 -5.73 -25.02 -22.52
N ALA A 210 -6.35 -25.58 -21.48
CA ALA A 210 -6.10 -25.18 -20.10
C ALA A 210 -4.62 -25.34 -19.73
N GLN A 211 -4.00 -26.47 -20.13
CA GLN A 211 -2.58 -26.71 -19.89
C GLN A 211 -1.68 -25.68 -20.61
N ILE A 212 -1.98 -25.35 -21.87
CA ILE A 212 -1.24 -24.31 -22.60
C ILE A 212 -1.38 -22.96 -21.91
N VAL A 213 -2.56 -22.61 -21.38
CA VAL A 213 -2.75 -21.38 -20.60
C VAL A 213 -1.86 -21.37 -19.38
N ASP A 214 -1.83 -22.45 -18.60
CA ASP A 214 -1.02 -22.53 -17.38
C ASP A 214 0.48 -22.48 -17.71
N ASP A 215 0.93 -23.12 -18.79
CA ASP A 215 2.31 -23.06 -19.27
C ASP A 215 2.71 -21.64 -19.70
N GLU A 216 1.83 -20.93 -20.42
CA GLU A 216 2.10 -19.54 -20.85
C GLU A 216 2.07 -18.55 -19.68
N VAL A 217 1.15 -18.72 -18.72
CA VAL A 217 1.15 -17.91 -17.49
C VAL A 217 2.47 -18.09 -16.75
N LYS A 218 2.87 -19.36 -16.56
CA LYS A 218 4.16 -19.67 -15.91
C LYS A 218 5.33 -19.07 -16.66
N HIS A 219 5.35 -19.14 -17.99
CA HIS A 219 6.41 -18.55 -18.83
C HIS A 219 6.54 -17.05 -18.60
N PHE A 220 5.45 -16.27 -18.62
CA PHE A 220 5.51 -14.83 -18.34
C PHE A 220 6.01 -14.52 -16.92
N LEU A 221 5.63 -15.34 -15.94
CA LEU A 221 6.08 -15.14 -14.55
C LEU A 221 7.58 -15.47 -14.41
N ASP A 222 8.04 -16.57 -15.00
CA ASP A 222 9.46 -16.98 -14.96
C ASP A 222 10.35 -15.94 -15.68
N GLU A 223 9.92 -15.44 -16.84
CA GLU A 223 10.63 -14.39 -17.60
C GLU A 223 10.72 -13.09 -16.79
N ALA A 224 9.62 -12.68 -16.17
CA ALA A 224 9.59 -11.47 -15.35
C ALA A 224 10.45 -11.59 -14.07
N HIS A 225 10.43 -12.76 -13.43
CA HIS A 225 11.28 -13.05 -12.27
C HIS A 225 12.78 -13.00 -12.63
N GLU A 226 13.18 -13.60 -13.76
CA GLU A 226 14.56 -13.56 -14.21
C GLU A 226 14.99 -12.16 -14.66
N GLY A 227 14.07 -11.41 -15.30
CA GLY A 227 14.27 -10.00 -15.62
C GLY A 227 14.52 -9.14 -14.37
N ALA A 228 13.71 -9.31 -13.32
CA ALA A 228 13.94 -8.65 -12.05
C ALA A 228 15.29 -9.01 -11.40
N ARG A 229 15.68 -10.29 -11.49
CA ARG A 229 16.97 -10.79 -10.99
C ARG A 229 18.15 -10.14 -11.70
N THR A 230 18.08 -10.05 -13.03
CA THR A 230 19.10 -9.38 -13.84
C THR A 230 19.23 -7.91 -13.45
N ILE A 231 18.13 -7.19 -13.40
CA ILE A 231 18.10 -5.77 -13.00
C ILE A 231 18.73 -5.55 -11.62
N LEU A 232 18.36 -6.37 -10.63
CA LEU A 232 18.87 -6.22 -9.27
C LEU A 232 20.35 -6.58 -9.14
N ASN A 233 20.85 -7.58 -9.87
CA ASN A 233 22.26 -7.91 -9.90
C ASN A 233 23.11 -6.79 -10.49
N GLU A 234 22.65 -6.20 -11.61
CA GLU A 234 23.34 -5.08 -12.26
C GLU A 234 23.31 -3.79 -11.44
N ASN A 235 22.30 -3.63 -10.56
CA ASN A 235 22.10 -2.43 -9.76
C ASN A 235 22.22 -2.69 -8.25
N ARG A 236 23.07 -3.63 -7.85
CA ARG A 236 23.23 -4.05 -6.46
C ARG A 236 23.56 -2.91 -5.51
N LEU A 237 24.45 -2.00 -5.92
CA LEU A 237 24.82 -0.84 -5.11
C LEU A 237 23.60 0.06 -4.81
N LEU A 238 22.76 0.31 -5.82
CA LEU A 238 21.55 1.10 -5.66
C LEU A 238 20.55 0.42 -4.72
N LEU A 239 20.41 -0.91 -4.81
CA LEU A 239 19.57 -1.71 -3.91
C LEU A 239 20.02 -1.53 -2.45
N ASP A 240 21.34 -1.66 -2.20
CA ASP A 240 21.90 -1.50 -0.85
C ASP A 240 21.73 -0.07 -0.33
N GLN A 241 21.89 0.97 -1.19
CA GLN A 241 21.71 2.37 -0.82
C GLN A 241 20.25 2.70 -0.46
N ILE A 242 19.28 2.24 -1.25
CA ILE A 242 17.84 2.45 -0.96
C ILE A 242 17.47 1.72 0.33
N ALA A 243 17.89 0.47 0.51
CA ALA A 243 17.61 -0.27 1.73
C ALA A 243 18.21 0.41 2.98
N ALA A 244 19.46 0.92 2.89
CA ALA A 244 20.07 1.66 3.98
C ALA A 244 19.32 2.96 4.31
N ALA A 245 18.90 3.71 3.30
CA ALA A 245 18.09 4.92 3.46
C ALA A 245 16.74 4.62 4.14
N LEU A 246 16.08 3.53 3.76
CA LEU A 246 14.83 3.08 4.39
C LEU A 246 15.04 2.68 5.86
N LEU A 247 16.13 2.02 6.19
CA LEU A 247 16.45 1.67 7.58
C LEU A 247 16.71 2.90 8.46
N GLU A 248 17.32 3.94 7.89
CA GLU A 248 17.62 5.21 8.59
C GLU A 248 16.39 6.11 8.71
N ARG A 249 15.61 6.29 7.61
CA ARG A 249 14.55 7.29 7.49
C ARG A 249 13.14 6.73 7.61
N GLU A 250 12.99 5.41 7.52
CA GLU A 250 11.72 4.67 7.48
C GLU A 250 10.84 4.99 6.26
N THR A 251 10.97 6.17 5.69
CA THR A 251 10.24 6.63 4.50
C THR A 251 11.17 7.51 3.67
N ILE A 252 11.19 7.29 2.38
CA ILE A 252 11.89 8.10 1.38
C ILE A 252 10.91 8.49 0.27
N ASP A 253 11.03 9.72 -0.21
CA ASP A 253 10.20 10.25 -1.27
C ASP A 253 10.89 10.17 -2.66
N ARG A 254 10.23 10.72 -3.67
CA ARG A 254 10.74 10.76 -5.04
C ARG A 254 12.09 11.50 -5.13
N GLU A 255 12.25 12.61 -4.41
CA GLU A 255 13.47 13.42 -4.48
C GLU A 255 14.65 12.66 -3.87
N ASP A 256 14.45 11.99 -2.75
CA ASP A 256 15.45 11.12 -2.13
C ASP A 256 15.86 9.98 -3.08
N ILE A 257 14.90 9.35 -3.73
CA ILE A 257 15.14 8.24 -4.68
C ILE A 257 15.92 8.72 -5.90
N ASP A 258 15.57 9.89 -6.44
CA ASP A 258 16.27 10.49 -7.58
C ASP A 258 17.72 10.86 -7.24
N LEU A 259 17.99 11.32 -6.00
CA LEU A 259 19.34 11.58 -5.50
C LEU A 259 20.16 10.27 -5.40
N LEU A 260 19.58 9.23 -4.80
CA LEU A 260 20.23 7.91 -4.69
C LEU A 260 20.54 7.32 -6.06
N ALA A 261 19.63 7.45 -7.03
CA ALA A 261 19.85 7.00 -8.42
C ALA A 261 21.01 7.70 -9.11
N GLN A 262 21.28 8.97 -8.71
CA GLN A 262 22.42 9.75 -9.21
C GLN A 262 23.71 9.49 -8.41
N GLY A 263 23.69 8.61 -7.39
CA GLY A 263 24.83 8.37 -6.49
C GLY A 263 25.13 9.53 -5.56
N LYS A 264 24.15 10.42 -5.32
CA LYS A 264 24.29 11.58 -4.44
C LYS A 264 23.86 11.24 -3.01
N PRO A 265 24.51 11.82 -1.98
CA PRO A 265 24.08 11.64 -0.61
C PRO A 265 22.74 12.33 -0.36
N LEU A 266 21.93 11.75 0.51
CA LEU A 266 20.70 12.36 0.96
C LEU A 266 20.96 13.56 1.87
N PRO A 267 20.12 14.61 1.86
CA PRO A 267 20.23 15.72 2.80
C PRO A 267 20.03 15.22 4.24
N PRO A 268 20.64 15.88 5.25
CA PRO A 268 20.42 15.50 6.65
C PRO A 268 18.92 15.54 6.99
N MET A 269 18.46 14.58 7.80
CA MET A 269 17.08 14.59 8.27
C MET A 269 16.81 15.86 9.07
N ALA A 270 15.73 16.56 8.75
CA ALA A 270 15.24 17.63 9.60
C ALA A 270 14.96 17.06 11.00
N PRO A 271 15.34 17.77 12.09
CA PRO A 271 15.05 17.28 13.43
C PRO A 271 13.53 17.05 13.56
N SER A 272 13.13 15.84 13.94
CA SER A 272 11.74 15.52 14.20
C SER A 272 11.22 16.48 15.27
N SER A 273 10.19 17.26 14.93
CA SER A 273 9.51 18.07 15.94
C SER A 273 9.03 17.14 17.04
N PRO A 274 9.33 17.41 18.32
CA PRO A 274 8.86 16.58 19.41
C PRO A 274 7.32 16.48 19.31
N PRO A 275 6.73 15.32 19.60
CA PRO A 275 5.29 15.19 19.58
C PRO A 275 4.70 16.26 20.50
N PRO A 276 3.61 16.95 20.11
CA PRO A 276 2.99 17.95 20.93
C PRO A 276 2.68 17.32 22.30
N VAL A 277 3.28 17.89 23.35
CA VAL A 277 2.97 17.49 24.73
C VAL A 277 1.48 17.72 24.89
N ALA A 278 0.73 16.66 25.04
CA ALA A 278 -0.71 16.76 25.33
C ALA A 278 -0.85 17.67 26.56
N PRO A 279 -1.65 18.74 26.51
CA PRO A 279 -1.88 19.53 27.70
C PRO A 279 -2.41 18.58 28.77
N ALA A 280 -1.74 18.59 29.93
CA ALA A 280 -2.16 17.77 31.06
C ALA A 280 -3.66 18.03 31.25
N ALA A 281 -4.47 16.99 31.13
CA ALA A 281 -5.91 17.09 31.33
C ALA A 281 -6.10 17.62 32.76
N VAL A 282 -6.48 18.88 32.86
CA VAL A 282 -6.93 19.47 34.12
C VAL A 282 -8.24 18.79 34.41
N LEU A 283 -8.18 17.71 35.20
CA LEU A 283 -9.38 17.09 35.73
C LEU A 283 -10.12 18.17 36.50
N PRO A 284 -11.39 18.45 36.19
CA PRO A 284 -12.18 19.39 36.99
C PRO A 284 -12.23 18.85 38.42
N LYS A 285 -11.75 19.64 39.37
CA LYS A 285 -11.96 19.37 40.80
C LYS A 285 -13.46 19.34 41.03
N ASN A 286 -13.98 18.16 41.16
CA ASN A 286 -15.39 17.98 41.53
C ASN A 286 -15.50 18.05 43.06
N ASP A 287 -15.62 19.29 43.59
CA ASP A 287 -15.80 19.56 45.03
C ASP A 287 -17.23 19.29 45.52
N GLN A 288 -18.04 18.59 44.71
CA GLN A 288 -19.38 18.19 45.19
C GLN A 288 -19.40 16.69 45.51
N ALA A 289 -19.31 16.40 46.82
CA ALA A 289 -19.63 15.08 47.31
C ALA A 289 -21.07 14.70 46.91
N PRO A 290 -21.32 13.47 46.43
CA PRO A 290 -22.67 13.07 46.05
C PRO A 290 -23.58 13.10 47.28
N GLN A 291 -24.61 13.97 47.29
CA GLN A 291 -25.69 13.92 48.25
C GLN A 291 -26.44 12.60 48.05
N ARG A 292 -26.35 11.72 49.03
CA ARG A 292 -27.16 10.49 49.08
C ARG A 292 -28.61 10.88 49.31
N THR A 293 -29.46 10.77 48.32
CA THR A 293 -30.91 10.77 48.47
C THR A 293 -31.33 9.52 49.26
N PRO A 294 -32.14 9.65 50.34
CA PRO A 294 -32.63 8.48 51.06
C PRO A 294 -33.62 7.72 50.18
N ILE A 295 -33.39 6.42 50.03
CA ILE A 295 -34.34 5.50 49.40
C ILE A 295 -35.51 5.31 50.38
N LEU A 296 -36.63 5.86 50.03
CA LEU A 296 -37.89 5.68 50.79
C LEU A 296 -38.52 4.35 50.35
N GLY A 297 -38.77 3.44 51.34
CA GLY A 297 -39.76 2.37 51.23
C GLY A 297 -39.31 1.04 50.69
N ALA A 298 -38.71 0.21 51.53
CA ALA A 298 -38.83 -1.24 51.37
C ALA A 298 -40.12 -1.74 52.04
N PRO A 299 -40.96 -2.57 51.40
CA PRO A 299 -42.12 -3.16 52.05
C PRO A 299 -41.67 -4.23 53.07
N PRO A 300 -42.46 -4.46 54.13
CA PRO A 300 -42.12 -5.39 55.18
C PRO A 300 -42.20 -6.84 54.71
N ALA A 301 -41.25 -7.65 55.17
CA ALA A 301 -41.20 -9.10 54.90
C ALA A 301 -42.40 -9.79 55.62
N GLU A 302 -43.12 -10.62 54.84
CA GLU A 302 -44.12 -11.53 55.37
C GLU A 302 -43.45 -12.66 56.18
N PRO A 303 -44.06 -13.06 57.35
CA PRO A 303 -43.53 -14.19 58.11
C PRO A 303 -43.90 -15.52 57.43
N MET A 304 -42.91 -16.36 57.17
CA MET A 304 -43.14 -17.75 56.81
C MET A 304 -43.72 -18.49 58.00
N GLY A 305 -44.97 -18.92 57.85
CA GLY A 305 -45.69 -19.80 58.80
C GLY A 305 -45.19 -21.24 58.67
N ALA A 306 -45.29 -21.94 59.78
CA ALA A 306 -44.89 -23.29 60.14
C ALA A 306 -45.25 -24.42 59.16
#